data_8fac197c1a0d9227539da1e5bfcc1077
#
_entry.id   8fac197c1a0d9227539da1e5bfcc1077
#
_cell.length_a   1.000
_cell.length_b   1.000
_cell.length_c   1.000
_cell.angle_alpha   90.00
_cell.angle_beta   90.00
_cell.angle_gamma   90.00
#
_symmetry.space_group_name_H-M   'P 1'
#
loop_
_entity.id
_entity.type
_entity.pdbx_description
1 polymer ?
#
loop_
_entity_poly.entity_id
_entity_poly.type
_entity_poly.pdbx_seq_one_letter_code
_entity_poly.pdbx_strand_id
1 'polypeptide(L)'
;MRLLTTGLLVFASACIGAITAPAVLAAEGAALAPYKATYITKAMGMKVRIKRELVTTDEGYRLTSNGKSMLAKINESARFSLDGEDVQGIDYQYQLKSVVRRKREVIFLPEAGVINSFKKGEWTEHKWSEGVLDQLSQQEQLRLDLKSAAQTSDVPPDTLEFRVVDGPRIKDRTLKFVGQETLSTPMGDVLSLHYKQLRSPTATRRSAVWIAPSLDYLMVRTQHIEDDSTIEISLESATIAP
;
A
#
# COMPACT_ATOMS: atom_id res chain seq x y z
N MET A 1 -56.66 -50.13 60.43
CA MET A 1 -56.16 -50.84 59.22
C MET A 1 -55.41 -49.80 58.42
N ARG A 2 -54.11 -49.94 58.36
CA ARG A 2 -53.12 -48.91 57.87
C ARG A 2 -52.93 -49.06 56.36
N LEU A 3 -52.99 -47.97 55.64
CA LEU A 3 -52.55 -47.87 54.22
C LEU A 3 -51.35 -47.00 54.16
N LEU A 4 -50.21 -47.57 53.72
CA LEU A 4 -48.96 -46.94 53.40
C LEU A 4 -49.00 -46.37 51.96
N THR A 5 -48.78 -45.11 51.81
CA THR A 5 -48.59 -44.45 50.52
C THR A 5 -47.06 -44.16 50.31
N THR A 6 -46.51 -44.85 49.35
CA THR A 6 -45.10 -44.72 48.92
C THR A 6 -45.02 -43.57 47.94
N GLY A 7 -44.26 -42.51 48.30
CA GLY A 7 -43.95 -41.37 47.40
C GLY A 7 -42.78 -41.70 46.47
N LEU A 8 -43.01 -41.51 45.19
CA LEU A 8 -41.98 -41.66 44.14
C LEU A 8 -41.34 -40.28 43.84
N LEU A 9 -40.09 -40.12 44.21
CA LEU A 9 -39.28 -38.93 43.88
C LEU A 9 -38.69 -39.11 42.45
N VAL A 10 -39.17 -38.27 41.53
CA VAL A 10 -38.57 -38.17 40.18
C VAL A 10 -37.49 -37.10 40.22
N PHE A 11 -36.22 -37.53 40.05
CA PHE A 11 -35.08 -36.64 39.81
C PHE A 11 -35.11 -36.24 38.34
N ALA A 12 -35.43 -34.98 38.06
CA ALA A 12 -35.21 -34.35 36.74
C ALA A 12 -33.74 -33.89 36.61
N SER A 13 -32.94 -34.66 35.84
CA SER A 13 -31.57 -34.28 35.52
C SER A 13 -31.58 -33.27 34.38
N ALA A 14 -31.34 -32.01 34.67
CA ALA A 14 -31.19 -30.96 33.66
C ALA A 14 -29.78 -31.04 33.03
N CYS A 15 -29.68 -31.58 31.81
CA CYS A 15 -28.48 -31.49 31.01
C CYS A 15 -28.34 -30.06 30.46
N ILE A 16 -27.44 -29.27 31.06
CA ILE A 16 -27.04 -27.98 30.51
C ILE A 16 -26.04 -28.30 29.38
N GLY A 17 -26.55 -28.30 28.13
CA GLY A 17 -25.72 -28.37 26.95
C GLY A 17 -24.97 -27.06 26.78
N ALA A 18 -23.66 -27.06 27.03
CA ALA A 18 -22.78 -25.96 26.66
C ALA A 18 -22.75 -25.83 25.13
N ILE A 19 -23.41 -24.82 24.60
CA ILE A 19 -23.30 -24.44 23.20
C ILE A 19 -21.92 -23.75 23.06
N THR A 20 -20.89 -24.50 22.65
CA THR A 20 -19.64 -23.93 22.20
C THR A 20 -19.91 -23.32 20.82
N ALA A 21 -20.05 -22.00 20.76
CA ALA A 21 -20.01 -21.29 19.50
C ALA A 21 -18.62 -21.54 18.83
N PRO A 22 -18.60 -21.93 17.55
CA PRO A 22 -17.32 -22.01 16.85
C PRO A 22 -16.70 -20.62 16.85
N ALA A 23 -15.48 -20.50 17.38
CA ALA A 23 -14.65 -19.32 17.17
C ALA A 23 -14.40 -19.26 15.66
N VAL A 24 -15.03 -18.29 14.99
CA VAL A 24 -14.65 -17.91 13.63
C VAL A 24 -13.23 -17.36 13.77
N LEU A 25 -12.25 -18.18 13.43
CA LEU A 25 -10.93 -17.68 13.10
C LEU A 25 -11.13 -16.76 11.89
N ALA A 26 -11.20 -15.44 12.15
CA ALA A 26 -11.00 -14.48 11.10
C ALA A 26 -9.62 -14.80 10.50
N ALA A 27 -9.59 -15.17 9.23
CA ALA A 27 -8.34 -15.26 8.50
C ALA A 27 -7.70 -13.87 8.65
N GLU A 28 -6.59 -13.81 9.38
CA GLU A 28 -5.78 -12.59 9.42
C GLU A 28 -5.28 -12.39 7.99
N GLY A 29 -5.97 -11.55 7.24
CA GLY A 29 -5.52 -11.09 5.94
C GLY A 29 -4.11 -10.51 6.09
N ALA A 30 -3.30 -10.55 5.04
CA ALA A 30 -1.92 -10.11 5.06
C ALA A 30 -1.84 -8.63 5.52
N ALA A 31 -1.64 -8.42 6.82
CA ALA A 31 -1.52 -7.08 7.38
C ALA A 31 -0.22 -6.41 6.88
N LEU A 32 -0.28 -5.12 6.65
CA LEU A 32 0.90 -4.31 6.35
C LEU A 32 1.68 -4.05 7.64
N ALA A 33 2.89 -4.57 7.74
CA ALA A 33 3.78 -4.23 8.83
C ALA A 33 4.16 -2.73 8.75
N PRO A 34 3.98 -1.95 9.84
CA PRO A 34 4.48 -0.58 9.93
C PRO A 34 5.98 -0.52 9.67
N TYR A 35 6.45 0.56 9.07
CA TYR A 35 7.87 0.70 8.80
C TYR A 35 8.33 2.16 8.78
N LYS A 36 9.64 2.34 8.95
CA LYS A 36 10.37 3.58 8.68
C LYS A 36 11.45 3.28 7.65
N ALA A 37 11.48 4.07 6.58
CA ALA A 37 12.48 3.93 5.53
C ALA A 37 13.06 5.29 5.15
N THR A 38 14.34 5.31 4.83
CA THR A 38 14.99 6.49 4.25
C THR A 38 15.43 6.15 2.83
N TYR A 39 15.01 6.95 1.90
CA TYR A 39 15.39 6.86 0.50
C TYR A 39 16.30 8.02 0.10
N ILE A 40 17.11 7.80 -0.92
CA ILE A 40 17.98 8.80 -1.49
C ILE A 40 17.61 9.01 -2.95
N THR A 41 17.58 10.27 -3.35
CA THR A 41 17.53 10.65 -4.77
C THR A 41 18.53 11.77 -5.04
N LYS A 42 18.81 12.06 -6.30
CA LYS A 42 19.54 13.23 -6.72
C LYS A 42 18.59 14.22 -7.39
N ALA A 43 18.59 15.44 -6.90
CA ALA A 43 17.90 16.55 -7.54
C ALA A 43 18.89 17.69 -7.79
N MET A 44 19.02 18.12 -9.04
CA MET A 44 19.97 19.16 -9.45
C MET A 44 21.42 18.87 -8.99
N GLY A 45 21.86 17.61 -9.07
CA GLY A 45 23.19 17.16 -8.63
C GLY A 45 23.35 16.97 -7.12
N MET A 46 22.39 17.40 -6.30
CA MET A 46 22.43 17.27 -4.83
C MET A 46 21.72 16.02 -4.35
N LYS A 47 22.29 15.38 -3.33
CA LYS A 47 21.64 14.24 -2.64
C LYS A 47 20.49 14.75 -1.78
N VAL A 48 19.32 14.19 -1.98
CA VAL A 48 18.10 14.47 -1.18
C VAL A 48 17.67 13.20 -0.48
N ARG A 49 17.45 13.28 0.83
CA ARG A 49 16.85 12.19 1.61
C ARG A 49 15.35 12.38 1.70
N ILE A 50 14.62 11.28 1.48
CA ILE A 50 13.18 11.19 1.61
C ILE A 50 12.92 10.20 2.74
N LYS A 51 12.31 10.68 3.83
CA LYS A 51 11.88 9.83 4.94
C LYS A 51 10.45 9.36 4.66
N ARG A 52 10.26 8.06 4.70
CA ARG A 52 8.95 7.43 4.54
C ARG A 52 8.60 6.66 5.82
N GLU A 53 7.36 6.76 6.23
CA GLU A 53 6.87 6.08 7.43
C GLU A 53 5.43 5.63 7.21
N LEU A 54 5.19 4.34 7.45
CA LEU A 54 3.86 3.74 7.56
C LEU A 54 3.56 3.49 9.04
N VAL A 55 2.43 3.99 9.50
CA VAL A 55 1.94 3.76 10.86
C VAL A 55 0.49 3.30 10.85
N THR A 56 0.13 2.47 11.83
CA THR A 56 -1.27 2.13 12.10
C THR A 56 -1.95 3.29 12.81
N THR A 57 -3.21 3.51 12.53
CA THR A 57 -4.09 4.50 13.16
C THR A 57 -5.43 3.87 13.49
N ASP A 58 -6.29 4.54 14.22
CA ASP A 58 -7.64 4.05 14.56
C ASP A 58 -8.52 3.83 13.29
N GLU A 59 -8.22 4.53 12.18
CA GLU A 59 -8.95 4.43 10.91
C GLU A 59 -8.25 3.52 9.88
N GLY A 60 -7.18 2.80 10.26
CA GLY A 60 -6.38 1.96 9.36
C GLY A 60 -4.91 2.36 9.34
N TYR A 61 -4.43 2.95 8.24
CA TYR A 61 -3.02 3.27 8.04
C TYR A 61 -2.81 4.71 7.58
N ARG A 62 -1.65 5.27 7.96
CA ARG A 62 -1.15 6.51 7.39
C ARG A 62 0.27 6.30 6.87
N LEU A 63 0.45 6.55 5.59
CA LEU A 63 1.76 6.57 4.93
C LEU A 63 2.17 8.02 4.70
N THR A 64 3.39 8.37 5.13
CA THR A 64 3.98 9.69 4.86
C THR A 64 5.29 9.54 4.09
N SER A 65 5.61 10.51 3.24
CA SER A 65 6.85 10.58 2.47
C SER A 65 7.34 12.03 2.42
N ASN A 66 8.41 12.34 3.14
CA ASN A 66 8.86 13.70 3.37
C ASN A 66 10.32 13.87 2.94
N GLY A 67 10.58 14.80 2.03
CA GLY A 67 11.93 15.15 1.57
C GLY A 67 12.19 16.65 1.67
N LYS A 68 13.43 17.02 1.98
CA LYS A 68 13.86 18.42 2.05
C LYS A 68 15.28 18.57 1.50
N SER A 69 15.45 19.59 0.65
CA SER A 69 16.74 20.12 0.23
C SER A 69 16.80 21.62 0.46
N MET A 70 17.89 22.25 0.12
CA MET A 70 18.01 23.73 0.18
C MET A 70 16.98 24.43 -0.73
N LEU A 71 16.61 23.81 -1.86
CA LEU A 71 15.81 24.41 -2.91
C LEU A 71 14.37 23.87 -2.98
N ALA A 72 14.07 22.77 -2.29
CA ALA A 72 12.78 22.12 -2.39
C ALA A 72 12.39 21.39 -1.10
N LYS A 73 11.10 21.41 -0.80
CA LYS A 73 10.46 20.58 0.23
C LYS A 73 9.31 19.82 -0.40
N ILE A 74 9.31 18.50 -0.21
CA ILE A 74 8.22 17.61 -0.62
C ILE A 74 7.57 17.06 0.66
N ASN A 75 6.25 17.18 0.75
CA ASN A 75 5.45 16.46 1.73
C ASN A 75 4.39 15.67 0.96
N GLU A 76 4.27 14.42 1.27
CA GLU A 76 3.29 13.53 0.69
C GLU A 76 2.71 12.64 1.77
N SER A 77 1.40 12.41 1.77
CA SER A 77 0.72 11.53 2.71
C SER A 77 -0.50 10.89 2.07
N ALA A 78 -0.78 9.66 2.48
CA ALA A 78 -2.02 8.95 2.20
C ALA A 78 -2.58 8.35 3.48
N ARG A 79 -3.90 8.38 3.65
CA ARG A 79 -4.63 7.59 4.62
C ARG A 79 -5.46 6.54 3.89
N PHE A 80 -5.49 5.33 4.41
CA PHE A 80 -6.24 4.23 3.83
C PHE A 80 -6.54 3.17 4.90
N SER A 81 -7.55 2.37 4.66
CA SER A 81 -7.85 1.14 5.40
C SER A 81 -7.58 -0.08 4.53
N LEU A 82 -7.75 -1.27 5.09
CA LEU A 82 -7.74 -2.51 4.35
C LEU A 82 -9.13 -3.15 4.43
N ASP A 83 -9.57 -3.71 3.32
CA ASP A 83 -10.69 -4.63 3.25
C ASP A 83 -10.16 -5.96 2.69
N GLY A 84 -9.90 -6.91 3.59
CA GLY A 84 -9.10 -8.09 3.26
C GLY A 84 -7.69 -7.71 2.83
N GLU A 85 -7.35 -7.99 1.58
CA GLU A 85 -6.06 -7.67 0.97
C GLU A 85 -6.11 -6.40 0.09
N ASP A 86 -7.24 -5.71 0.05
CA ASP A 86 -7.44 -4.54 -0.78
C ASP A 86 -7.29 -3.24 0.00
N VAL A 87 -6.48 -2.34 -0.51
CA VAL A 87 -6.32 -0.98 0.02
C VAL A 87 -7.53 -0.13 -0.36
N GLN A 88 -8.20 0.40 0.66
CA GLN A 88 -9.31 1.35 0.52
C GLN A 88 -8.83 2.77 0.84
N GLY A 89 -8.66 3.59 -0.19
CA GLY A 89 -8.22 4.98 -0.03
C GLY A 89 -9.20 5.82 0.78
N ILE A 90 -8.68 6.65 1.69
CA ILE A 90 -9.44 7.67 2.45
C ILE A 90 -9.08 9.03 1.90
N ASP A 91 -7.83 9.42 1.95
CA ASP A 91 -7.33 10.65 1.32
C ASP A 91 -5.84 10.57 0.96
N TYR A 92 -5.46 11.46 0.06
CA TYR A 92 -4.08 11.65 -0.38
C TYR A 92 -3.77 13.12 -0.54
N GLN A 93 -2.59 13.53 -0.13
CA GLN A 93 -2.08 14.89 -0.29
C GLN A 93 -0.62 14.86 -0.76
N TYR A 94 -0.31 15.70 -1.72
CA TYR A 94 1.06 15.94 -2.18
C TYR A 94 1.31 17.44 -2.26
N GLN A 95 2.42 17.90 -1.71
CA GLN A 95 2.85 19.28 -1.77
C GLN A 95 4.34 19.36 -2.08
N LEU A 96 4.68 20.00 -3.20
CA LEU A 96 6.03 20.43 -3.52
C LEU A 96 6.13 21.93 -3.33
N LYS A 97 7.07 22.37 -2.49
CA LYS A 97 7.46 23.78 -2.33
C LYS A 97 8.89 23.92 -2.85
N SER A 98 9.05 24.57 -4.00
CA SER A 98 10.30 24.95 -4.63
C SER A 98 10.09 26.25 -5.40
N VAL A 99 10.94 26.60 -6.37
CA VAL A 99 10.66 27.66 -7.34
C VAL A 99 9.29 27.45 -8.00
N VAL A 100 8.93 26.16 -8.24
CA VAL A 100 7.58 25.78 -8.69
C VAL A 100 6.82 25.16 -7.52
N ARG A 101 5.62 25.65 -7.26
CA ARG A 101 4.71 25.06 -6.27
C ARG A 101 3.76 24.10 -6.97
N ARG A 102 3.64 22.89 -6.43
CA ARG A 102 2.68 21.88 -6.90
C ARG A 102 1.89 21.35 -5.72
N LYS A 103 0.59 21.23 -5.90
CA LYS A 103 -0.34 20.61 -4.95
C LYS A 103 -1.18 19.58 -5.69
N ARG A 104 -1.42 18.44 -5.06
CA ARG A 104 -2.38 17.42 -5.50
C ARG A 104 -3.10 16.90 -4.27
N GLU A 105 -4.37 16.60 -4.42
CA GLU A 105 -5.21 16.00 -3.38
C GLU A 105 -6.14 14.99 -4.02
N VAL A 106 -6.49 13.96 -3.27
CA VAL A 106 -7.56 13.02 -3.59
C VAL A 106 -8.36 12.77 -2.31
N ILE A 107 -9.67 12.76 -2.43
CA ILE A 107 -10.61 12.45 -1.35
C ILE A 107 -11.55 11.36 -1.87
N PHE A 108 -11.57 10.23 -1.21
CA PHE A 108 -12.45 9.11 -1.54
C PHE A 108 -13.71 9.21 -0.68
N LEU A 109 -14.87 9.21 -1.31
CA LEU A 109 -16.17 9.36 -0.69
C LEU A 109 -17.12 8.24 -1.17
N PRO A 110 -16.88 6.99 -0.74
CA PRO A 110 -17.62 5.83 -1.20
C PRO A 110 -19.13 5.96 -0.93
N GLU A 111 -19.51 6.49 0.22
CA GLU A 111 -20.93 6.71 0.58
C GLU A 111 -21.63 7.72 -0.35
N ALA A 112 -20.88 8.69 -0.87
CA ALA A 112 -21.38 9.64 -1.85
C ALA A 112 -21.24 9.15 -3.31
N GLY A 113 -20.57 8.00 -3.51
CA GLY A 113 -20.33 7.43 -4.83
C GLY A 113 -19.33 8.21 -5.69
N VAL A 114 -18.43 9.01 -5.08
CA VAL A 114 -17.51 9.88 -5.81
C VAL A 114 -16.07 9.83 -5.27
N ILE A 115 -15.13 10.21 -6.14
CA ILE A 115 -13.72 10.48 -5.80
C ILE A 115 -13.43 11.89 -6.29
N ASN A 116 -13.03 12.78 -5.41
CA ASN A 116 -12.63 14.13 -5.74
C ASN A 116 -11.11 14.25 -5.84
N SER A 117 -10.61 14.80 -6.93
CA SER A 117 -9.17 15.00 -7.14
C SER A 117 -8.83 16.43 -7.50
N PHE A 118 -7.78 16.99 -6.88
CA PHE A 118 -7.26 18.32 -7.14
C PHE A 118 -5.90 18.27 -7.83
N LYS A 119 -5.76 18.98 -8.95
CA LYS A 119 -4.49 19.12 -9.67
C LYS A 119 -4.47 20.39 -10.50
N LYS A 120 -3.36 21.13 -10.48
CA LYS A 120 -3.17 22.37 -11.26
C LYS A 120 -4.19 23.47 -11.00
N GLY A 121 -4.74 23.56 -9.78
CA GLY A 121 -5.72 24.58 -9.40
C GLY A 121 -7.18 24.16 -9.55
N GLU A 122 -7.46 22.98 -10.09
CA GLU A 122 -8.81 22.53 -10.42
C GLU A 122 -9.16 21.24 -9.68
N TRP A 123 -10.41 21.15 -9.23
CA TRP A 123 -11.04 19.94 -8.74
C TRP A 123 -11.74 19.22 -9.87
N THR A 124 -11.64 17.90 -9.86
CA THR A 124 -12.35 17.00 -10.77
C THR A 124 -13.04 15.93 -9.93
N GLU A 125 -14.32 15.72 -10.18
CA GLU A 125 -15.10 14.64 -9.62
C GLU A 125 -15.06 13.43 -10.57
N HIS A 126 -14.85 12.25 -10.00
CA HIS A 126 -14.90 10.96 -10.68
C HIS A 126 -15.97 10.11 -10.00
N LYS A 127 -16.64 9.26 -10.77
CA LYS A 127 -17.48 8.22 -10.18
C LYS A 127 -16.63 7.28 -9.34
N TRP A 128 -17.06 7.03 -8.11
CA TRP A 128 -16.40 6.06 -7.26
C TRP A 128 -16.46 4.67 -7.87
N SER A 129 -15.41 3.92 -7.72
CA SER A 129 -15.35 2.49 -8.00
C SER A 129 -14.28 1.85 -7.14
N GLU A 130 -14.54 0.62 -6.75
CA GLU A 130 -13.64 -0.20 -5.96
C GLU A 130 -12.27 -0.37 -6.64
N GLY A 131 -11.20 -0.53 -5.86
CA GLY A 131 -9.84 -0.73 -6.34
C GLY A 131 -9.18 0.50 -6.96
N VAL A 132 -9.80 1.69 -6.87
CA VAL A 132 -9.15 2.93 -7.30
C VAL A 132 -8.30 3.49 -6.16
N LEU A 133 -7.02 3.72 -6.44
CA LEU A 133 -5.98 4.11 -5.50
C LEU A 133 -5.45 5.51 -5.80
N ASP A 134 -4.75 6.10 -4.84
CA ASP A 134 -3.88 7.25 -5.08
C ASP A 134 -2.44 6.86 -5.42
N GLN A 135 -1.58 7.86 -5.65
CA GLN A 135 -0.19 7.65 -6.06
C GLN A 135 0.68 6.95 -5.00
N LEU A 136 0.33 7.11 -3.72
CA LEU A 136 1.12 6.61 -2.61
C LEU A 136 0.56 5.28 -2.09
N SER A 137 -0.77 5.16 -1.93
CA SER A 137 -1.43 3.93 -1.48
C SER A 137 -1.26 2.77 -2.48
N GLN A 138 -1.16 3.06 -3.78
CA GLN A 138 -0.83 2.06 -4.79
C GLN A 138 0.46 1.29 -4.49
N GLN A 139 1.43 1.90 -3.80
CA GLN A 139 2.69 1.23 -3.46
C GLN A 139 2.49 0.21 -2.33
N GLU A 140 1.55 0.46 -1.43
CA GLU A 140 1.19 -0.48 -0.37
C GLU A 140 0.31 -1.61 -0.91
N GLN A 141 -0.56 -1.34 -1.89
CA GLN A 141 -1.27 -2.41 -2.61
C GLN A 141 -0.28 -3.34 -3.32
N LEU A 142 0.73 -2.81 -4.00
CA LEU A 142 1.78 -3.61 -4.61
C LEU A 142 2.49 -4.53 -3.60
N ARG A 143 2.74 -4.04 -2.37
CA ARG A 143 3.31 -4.86 -1.29
C ARG A 143 2.37 -6.01 -0.90
N LEU A 144 1.08 -5.72 -0.70
CA LEU A 144 0.06 -6.71 -0.34
C LEU A 144 -0.08 -7.77 -1.42
N ASP A 145 -0.21 -7.37 -2.68
CA ASP A 145 -0.35 -8.29 -3.82
C ASP A 145 0.82 -9.26 -3.90
N LEU A 146 2.05 -8.77 -3.71
CA LEU A 146 3.25 -9.61 -3.74
C LEU A 146 3.37 -10.51 -2.51
N LYS A 147 2.97 -10.04 -1.32
CA LYS A 147 2.93 -10.85 -0.09
C LYS A 147 1.91 -11.97 -0.23
N SER A 148 0.72 -11.67 -0.70
CA SER A 148 -0.35 -12.64 -0.93
C SER A 148 0.05 -13.67 -1.97
N ALA A 149 0.56 -13.23 -3.11
CA ALA A 149 1.02 -14.15 -4.16
C ALA A 149 2.10 -15.13 -3.64
N ALA A 150 3.02 -14.66 -2.80
CA ALA A 150 4.08 -15.49 -2.23
C ALA A 150 3.58 -16.54 -1.22
N GLN A 151 2.36 -16.41 -0.70
CA GLN A 151 1.74 -17.45 0.14
C GLN A 151 1.27 -18.66 -0.68
N THR A 152 1.04 -18.47 -1.97
CA THR A 152 0.49 -19.49 -2.87
C THR A 152 1.46 -19.98 -3.92
N SER A 153 2.52 -19.22 -4.22
CA SER A 153 3.49 -19.52 -5.28
C SER A 153 4.86 -18.91 -5.01
N ASP A 154 5.91 -19.68 -5.27
CA ASP A 154 7.30 -19.16 -5.28
C ASP A 154 7.60 -18.32 -6.53
N VAL A 155 6.69 -18.31 -7.52
CA VAL A 155 6.85 -17.54 -8.76
C VAL A 155 6.10 -16.21 -8.62
N PRO A 156 6.80 -15.07 -8.72
CA PRO A 156 6.17 -13.76 -8.67
C PRO A 156 5.13 -13.59 -9.80
N PRO A 157 4.04 -12.84 -9.57
CA PRO A 157 3.05 -12.53 -10.61
C PRO A 157 3.70 -11.90 -11.84
N ASP A 158 3.34 -12.41 -13.04
CA ASP A 158 3.85 -11.90 -14.30
C ASP A 158 3.41 -10.46 -14.58
N THR A 159 2.18 -10.14 -14.17
CA THR A 159 1.60 -8.79 -14.29
C THR A 159 0.83 -8.42 -13.03
N LEU A 160 0.87 -7.13 -12.69
CA LEU A 160 0.09 -6.51 -11.62
C LEU A 160 -0.59 -5.25 -12.18
N GLU A 161 -1.88 -5.09 -11.91
CA GLU A 161 -2.70 -4.03 -12.48
C GLU A 161 -3.28 -3.14 -11.39
N PHE A 162 -3.21 -1.83 -11.59
CA PHE A 162 -3.69 -0.82 -10.66
C PHE A 162 -4.45 0.27 -11.38
N ARG A 163 -5.49 0.78 -10.74
CA ARG A 163 -6.22 1.97 -11.19
C ARG A 163 -5.88 3.13 -10.27
N VAL A 164 -5.31 4.19 -10.81
CA VAL A 164 -4.74 5.27 -10.00
C VAL A 164 -5.28 6.63 -10.43
N VAL A 165 -5.78 7.41 -9.46
CA VAL A 165 -6.21 8.79 -9.70
C VAL A 165 -4.98 9.66 -9.99
N ASP A 166 -5.00 10.37 -11.11
CA ASP A 166 -3.97 11.35 -11.48
C ASP A 166 -4.61 12.66 -12.01
N GLY A 167 -5.13 13.45 -11.09
CA GLY A 167 -5.88 14.65 -11.39
C GLY A 167 -7.15 14.32 -12.19
N PRO A 168 -7.38 14.93 -13.37
CA PRO A 168 -8.63 14.77 -14.10
C PRO A 168 -8.83 13.38 -14.73
N ARG A 169 -8.00 12.39 -14.40
CA ARG A 169 -8.08 11.05 -14.98
C ARG A 169 -7.82 9.96 -13.93
N ILE A 170 -8.56 8.87 -14.04
CA ILE A 170 -8.18 7.59 -13.47
C ILE A 170 -7.40 6.85 -14.56
N LYS A 171 -6.22 6.33 -14.22
CA LYS A 171 -5.29 5.69 -15.16
C LYS A 171 -5.06 4.25 -14.76
N ASP A 172 -5.17 3.37 -15.72
CA ASP A 172 -4.71 1.99 -15.56
C ASP A 172 -3.18 1.95 -15.64
N ARG A 173 -2.58 1.18 -14.75
CA ARG A 173 -1.14 0.95 -14.67
C ARG A 173 -0.89 -0.53 -14.58
N THR A 174 -0.19 -1.07 -15.52
CA THR A 174 0.24 -2.47 -15.52
C THR A 174 1.74 -2.52 -15.26
N LEU A 175 2.14 -3.26 -14.24
CA LEU A 175 3.53 -3.62 -13.98
C LEU A 175 3.78 -5.02 -14.52
N LYS A 176 4.82 -5.18 -15.33
CA LYS A 176 5.27 -6.46 -15.89
C LYS A 176 6.52 -6.91 -15.17
N PHE A 177 6.52 -8.15 -14.70
CA PHE A 177 7.71 -8.78 -14.13
C PHE A 177 8.80 -8.92 -15.20
N VAL A 178 10.02 -8.58 -14.83
CA VAL A 178 11.20 -8.63 -15.73
C VAL A 178 12.16 -9.72 -15.29
N GLY A 179 12.26 -9.95 -13.98
CA GLY A 179 13.19 -10.91 -13.39
C GLY A 179 13.58 -10.51 -11.97
N GLN A 180 14.56 -11.21 -11.45
CA GLN A 180 15.17 -10.93 -10.16
C GLN A 180 16.60 -10.45 -10.36
N GLU A 181 17.03 -9.51 -9.55
CA GLU A 181 18.42 -9.06 -9.52
C GLU A 181 18.84 -8.64 -8.11
N THR A 182 20.11 -8.81 -7.81
CA THR A 182 20.68 -8.36 -6.55
C THR A 182 21.15 -6.92 -6.70
N LEU A 183 20.59 -6.04 -5.86
CA LEU A 183 20.97 -4.64 -5.81
C LEU A 183 21.91 -4.39 -4.64
N SER A 184 23.03 -3.74 -4.93
CA SER A 184 23.91 -3.24 -3.88
C SER A 184 23.33 -1.98 -3.26
N THR A 185 23.08 -2.01 -1.96
CA THR A 185 22.49 -0.90 -1.18
C THR A 185 23.37 -0.58 0.02
N PRO A 186 23.18 0.57 0.68
CA PRO A 186 23.86 0.85 1.95
C PRO A 186 23.56 -0.16 3.07
N MET A 187 22.51 -0.95 2.93
CA MET A 187 22.13 -2.03 3.86
C MET A 187 22.77 -3.38 3.50
N GLY A 188 23.59 -3.44 2.46
CA GLY A 188 24.15 -4.65 1.87
C GLY A 188 23.48 -5.02 0.54
N ASP A 189 23.78 -6.21 0.07
CA ASP A 189 23.22 -6.75 -1.16
C ASP A 189 21.82 -7.29 -0.90
N VAL A 190 20.84 -6.83 -1.70
CA VAL A 190 19.41 -7.16 -1.53
C VAL A 190 18.87 -7.76 -2.81
N LEU A 191 18.43 -9.03 -2.75
CA LEU A 191 17.70 -9.66 -3.84
C LEU A 191 16.35 -8.97 -4.02
N SER A 192 16.05 -8.54 -5.24
CA SER A 192 14.90 -7.72 -5.56
C SER A 192 14.15 -8.23 -6.79
N LEU A 193 12.83 -8.17 -6.72
CA LEU A 193 11.93 -8.40 -7.85
C LEU A 193 11.88 -7.12 -8.70
N HIS A 194 12.18 -7.23 -9.98
CA HIS A 194 12.18 -6.12 -10.91
C HIS A 194 10.90 -6.11 -11.74
N TYR A 195 10.15 -5.02 -11.65
CA TYR A 195 8.96 -4.76 -12.45
C TYR A 195 9.12 -3.50 -13.29
N LYS A 196 8.61 -3.52 -14.53
CA LYS A 196 8.52 -2.35 -15.41
C LYS A 196 7.07 -1.99 -15.68
N GLN A 197 6.77 -0.70 -15.66
CA GLN A 197 5.45 -0.24 -16.07
C GLN A 197 5.30 -0.41 -17.59
N LEU A 198 4.28 -1.16 -18.00
CA LEU A 198 3.91 -1.26 -19.42
C LEU A 198 3.39 0.09 -19.90
N ARG A 199 3.85 0.48 -21.09
CA ARG A 199 3.44 1.68 -21.80
C ARG A 199 3.44 1.43 -23.30
N SER A 200 2.83 2.34 -24.07
CA SER A 200 2.95 2.32 -25.52
C SER A 200 4.42 2.26 -25.94
N PRO A 201 4.78 1.51 -26.98
CA PRO A 201 6.14 1.46 -27.53
C PRO A 201 6.71 2.83 -27.89
N THR A 202 5.85 3.81 -28.20
CA THR A 202 6.21 5.20 -28.53
C THR A 202 6.30 6.11 -27.32
N ALA A 203 6.04 5.61 -26.09
CA ALA A 203 6.09 6.43 -24.90
C ALA A 203 7.55 6.79 -24.55
N THR A 204 7.81 8.07 -24.37
CA THR A 204 9.12 8.60 -23.94
C THR A 204 9.37 8.37 -22.45
N ARG A 205 8.30 8.12 -21.68
CA ARG A 205 8.36 7.84 -20.24
C ARG A 205 8.46 6.35 -19.98
N ARG A 206 9.44 5.95 -19.19
CA ARG A 206 9.62 4.59 -18.69
C ARG A 206 9.70 4.63 -17.17
N SER A 207 9.15 3.62 -16.52
CA SER A 207 9.22 3.50 -15.06
C SER A 207 9.49 2.05 -14.70
N ALA A 208 10.34 1.87 -13.71
CA ALA A 208 10.67 0.57 -13.14
C ALA A 208 10.71 0.66 -11.62
N VAL A 209 10.44 -0.46 -10.96
CA VAL A 209 10.48 -0.60 -9.51
C VAL A 209 11.13 -1.92 -9.14
N TRP A 210 11.92 -1.93 -8.09
CA TRP A 210 12.58 -3.08 -7.49
C TRP A 210 12.08 -3.24 -6.06
N ILE A 211 11.60 -4.42 -5.74
CA ILE A 211 10.91 -4.77 -4.50
C ILE A 211 11.67 -5.88 -3.81
N ALA A 212 11.95 -5.75 -2.53
CA ALA A 212 12.69 -6.75 -1.76
C ALA A 212 11.78 -7.65 -0.92
N PRO A 213 11.64 -8.95 -1.24
CA PRO A 213 10.90 -9.88 -0.38
C PRO A 213 11.45 -9.94 1.04
N SER A 214 12.78 -9.91 1.20
CA SER A 214 13.45 -9.95 2.52
C SER A 214 13.22 -8.70 3.39
N LEU A 215 12.66 -7.63 2.82
CA LEU A 215 12.30 -6.39 3.49
C LEU A 215 10.79 -6.17 3.49
N ASP A 216 10.02 -7.23 3.69
CA ASP A 216 8.55 -7.20 3.67
C ASP A 216 7.98 -6.53 2.40
N TYR A 217 8.59 -6.85 1.26
CA TYR A 217 8.25 -6.30 -0.06
C TYR A 217 8.34 -4.77 -0.15
N LEU A 218 9.22 -4.13 0.64
CA LEU A 218 9.50 -2.72 0.47
C LEU A 218 10.19 -2.46 -0.88
N MET A 219 9.88 -1.30 -1.44
CA MET A 219 10.58 -0.77 -2.60
C MET A 219 12.04 -0.47 -2.25
N VAL A 220 12.98 -1.07 -2.96
CA VAL A 220 14.43 -0.82 -2.82
C VAL A 220 14.90 0.26 -3.78
N ARG A 221 14.35 0.26 -4.98
CA ARG A 221 14.68 1.25 -6.01
C ARG A 221 13.44 1.54 -6.86
N THR A 222 13.31 2.77 -7.29
CA THR A 222 12.46 3.15 -8.42
C THR A 222 13.22 4.02 -9.38
N GLN A 223 12.93 3.87 -10.66
CA GLN A 223 13.54 4.63 -11.73
C GLN A 223 12.45 5.18 -12.65
N HIS A 224 12.53 6.46 -12.94
CA HIS A 224 11.71 7.15 -13.93
C HIS A 224 12.60 7.78 -14.96
N ILE A 225 12.42 7.40 -16.21
CA ILE A 225 13.11 7.95 -17.35
C ILE A 225 12.08 8.75 -18.16
N GLU A 226 12.37 10.01 -18.44
CA GLU A 226 11.55 10.87 -19.30
C GLU A 226 12.51 11.66 -20.18
N ASP A 227 12.45 11.42 -21.49
CA ASP A 227 13.40 11.93 -22.45
C ASP A 227 14.85 11.59 -22.01
N ASP A 228 15.72 12.61 -21.84
CA ASP A 228 17.11 12.44 -21.40
C ASP A 228 17.28 12.49 -19.86
N SER A 229 16.19 12.63 -19.12
CA SER A 229 16.22 12.76 -17.66
C SER A 229 15.93 11.44 -16.97
N THR A 230 16.82 11.01 -16.08
CA THR A 230 16.60 9.86 -15.20
C THR A 230 16.50 10.33 -13.76
N ILE A 231 15.37 10.00 -13.12
CA ILE A 231 15.18 10.15 -11.68
C ILE A 231 15.22 8.77 -11.07
N GLU A 232 16.17 8.55 -10.19
CA GLU A 232 16.28 7.34 -9.40
C GLU A 232 16.08 7.67 -7.92
N ILE A 233 15.32 6.81 -7.23
CA ILE A 233 15.14 6.85 -5.79
C ILE A 233 15.57 5.48 -5.29
N SER A 234 16.54 5.42 -4.36
CA SER A 234 17.09 4.18 -3.83
C SER A 234 16.99 4.14 -2.32
N LEU A 235 16.74 2.97 -1.74
CA LEU A 235 16.67 2.74 -0.30
C LEU A 235 18.06 2.97 0.33
N GLU A 236 18.13 3.79 1.37
CA GLU A 236 19.32 4.01 2.21
C GLU A 236 19.25 3.17 3.48
N SER A 237 18.08 3.08 4.11
CA SER A 237 17.84 2.29 5.32
C SER A 237 16.35 1.99 5.50
N ALA A 238 16.04 0.89 6.17
CA ALA A 238 14.67 0.55 6.58
C ALA A 238 14.68 -0.14 7.94
N THR A 239 13.60 0.08 8.69
CA THR A 239 13.24 -0.68 9.89
C THR A 239 11.77 -1.03 9.77
N ILE A 240 11.45 -2.31 9.87
CA ILE A 240 10.10 -2.84 9.77
C ILE A 240 9.70 -3.29 11.17
N ALA A 241 8.50 -2.94 11.60
CA ALA A 241 7.97 -3.44 12.86
C ALA A 241 7.73 -4.95 12.77
N PRO A 242 7.97 -5.68 13.86
CA PRO A 242 7.70 -7.11 13.94
C PRO A 242 6.21 -7.43 13.83
#